data_30ea91319c4ca21f717b5ef0fc80a7d8
#
_entry.id   30ea91319c4ca21f717b5ef0fc80a7d8
#
_cell.length_a   1.000
_cell.length_b   1.000
_cell.length_c   1.000
_cell.angle_alpha   90.00
_cell.angle_beta   90.00
_cell.angle_gamma   90.00
#
_symmetry.space_group_name_H-M   'P 1'
#
loop_
_entity.id
_entity.type
_entity.pdbx_description
1 polymer ?
#
loop_
_entity_poly.entity_id
_entity_poly.type
_entity_poly.pdbx_seq_one_letter_code
_entity_poly.pdbx_strand_id
1 'polypeptide(L)'
;ANTGRKAADLAPVGKSEEDVSPARQLAIECLSAVTDATVILEELEDYQGPTDVDGVLRPYNLLLVKVFDGVQHATVMQRVHPDRALRQAASDCERRYLDLRIRTRLSRPLYELINRVDVSSADPKTQRFVELTLRDFQLAGVHQDEAIRARCRSMQTSALLRCRGRGGGTPALGCDCRTPTI
;
A
#
# COMPACT_ATOMS: atom_id res chain seq x y z
N ALA A 1 61.76 47.20 5.94
CA ALA A 1 60.53 47.16 5.13
C ALA A 1 59.93 45.73 5.25
N ASN A 2 58.86 45.60 6.05
CA ASN A 2 58.23 44.35 6.39
C ASN A 2 56.88 44.32 5.61
N THR A 3 56.84 43.50 4.58
CA THR A 3 55.60 43.30 3.79
C THR A 3 54.90 42.06 4.31
N GLY A 4 53.94 42.27 5.22
CA GLY A 4 53.02 41.24 5.66
C GLY A 4 52.16 40.70 4.49
N ARG A 5 52.31 39.41 4.19
CA ARG A 5 51.33 38.69 3.33
C ARG A 5 50.11 38.37 4.16
N LYS A 6 49.00 38.96 3.76
CA LYS A 6 47.68 38.64 4.26
C LYS A 6 47.35 37.18 3.92
N ALA A 7 47.07 36.35 4.90
CA ALA A 7 46.55 35.01 4.70
C ALA A 7 45.21 35.11 3.97
N ALA A 8 45.13 34.47 2.80
CA ALA A 8 43.91 34.35 2.07
C ALA A 8 42.91 33.53 2.90
N ASP A 9 41.76 34.13 3.13
CA ASP A 9 40.57 33.54 3.72
C ASP A 9 40.12 32.33 2.83
N LEU A 10 40.50 31.14 3.28
CA LEU A 10 39.93 29.92 2.71
C LEU A 10 38.52 29.78 3.30
N ALA A 11 37.54 30.26 2.55
CA ALA A 11 36.14 29.92 2.81
C ALA A 11 36.00 28.42 2.94
N PRO A 12 35.28 27.88 3.93
CA PRO A 12 35.01 26.46 3.99
C PRO A 12 34.21 26.06 2.78
N VAL A 13 34.74 25.10 2.03
CA VAL A 13 34.00 24.40 0.97
C VAL A 13 32.78 23.78 1.65
N GLY A 14 31.64 24.44 1.49
CA GLY A 14 30.37 23.93 1.96
C GLY A 14 30.14 22.57 1.32
N LYS A 15 30.13 21.55 2.13
CA LYS A 15 29.59 20.25 1.77
C LYS A 15 28.12 20.47 1.51
N SER A 16 27.75 20.52 0.24
CA SER A 16 26.37 20.31 -0.20
C SER A 16 26.08 18.81 -0.03
N GLU A 17 25.87 18.34 1.20
CA GLU A 17 24.88 17.31 1.41
C GLU A 17 23.58 17.97 0.96
N GLU A 18 23.02 17.52 -0.17
CA GLU A 18 21.69 17.94 -0.57
C GLU A 18 20.76 17.62 0.57
N ASP A 19 20.38 18.63 1.32
CA ASP A 19 19.48 18.55 2.47
C ASP A 19 18.10 18.16 1.89
N VAL A 20 17.86 16.84 1.84
CA VAL A 20 16.62 16.28 1.26
C VAL A 20 15.48 16.79 2.13
N SER A 21 14.59 17.60 1.55
CA SER A 21 13.47 18.14 2.31
C SER A 21 12.67 17.02 2.98
N PRO A 22 12.09 17.26 4.19
CA PRO A 22 11.31 16.24 4.91
C PRO A 22 10.17 15.63 4.08
N ALA A 23 9.57 16.41 3.19
CA ALA A 23 8.54 15.91 2.26
C ALA A 23 9.11 14.95 1.21
N ARG A 24 10.32 15.22 0.71
CA ARG A 24 11.02 14.33 -0.24
C ARG A 24 11.47 13.05 0.46
N GLN A 25 11.96 13.18 1.69
CA GLN A 25 12.34 12.02 2.52
C GLN A 25 11.14 11.09 2.75
N LEU A 26 9.99 11.64 3.16
CA LEU A 26 8.75 10.88 3.33
C LEU A 26 8.33 10.18 2.02
N ALA A 27 8.47 10.86 0.89
CA ALA A 27 8.13 10.27 -0.42
C ALA A 27 9.04 9.09 -0.79
N ILE A 28 10.35 9.18 -0.49
CA ILE A 28 11.33 8.10 -0.70
C ILE A 28 11.03 6.91 0.20
N GLU A 29 10.84 7.14 1.49
CA GLU A 29 10.51 6.09 2.47
C GLU A 29 9.22 5.37 2.13
N CYS A 30 8.19 6.13 1.73
CA CYS A 30 6.93 5.57 1.28
C CYS A 30 7.10 4.70 0.04
N LEU A 31 7.86 5.18 -0.96
CA LEU A 31 8.09 4.41 -2.18
C LEU A 31 8.81 3.09 -1.88
N SER A 32 9.83 3.11 -1.04
CA SER A 32 10.54 1.90 -0.60
C SER A 32 9.58 0.93 0.09
N ALA A 33 8.80 1.41 1.08
CA ALA A 33 7.89 0.56 1.83
C ALA A 33 6.74 -0.03 0.98
N VAL A 34 6.22 0.73 0.00
CA VAL A 34 5.24 0.23 -0.97
C VAL A 34 5.87 -0.81 -1.90
N THR A 35 7.12 -0.59 -2.31
CA THR A 35 7.86 -1.55 -3.15
C THR A 35 8.08 -2.86 -2.39
N ASP A 36 8.52 -2.81 -1.13
CA ASP A 36 8.70 -4.01 -0.30
C ASP A 36 7.38 -4.80 -0.14
N ALA A 37 6.28 -4.10 0.09
CA ALA A 37 4.97 -4.75 0.16
C ALA A 37 4.52 -5.32 -1.20
N THR A 38 4.89 -4.67 -2.30
CA THR A 38 4.61 -5.16 -3.66
C THR A 38 5.39 -6.44 -3.97
N VAL A 39 6.65 -6.52 -3.56
CA VAL A 39 7.47 -7.73 -3.71
C VAL A 39 6.81 -8.92 -2.99
N ILE A 40 6.33 -8.73 -1.76
CA ILE A 40 5.61 -9.81 -1.04
C ILE A 40 4.38 -10.28 -1.82
N LEU A 41 3.62 -9.34 -2.43
CA LEU A 41 2.46 -9.70 -3.25
C LEU A 41 2.88 -10.52 -4.47
N GLU A 42 3.93 -10.11 -5.19
CA GLU A 42 4.44 -10.79 -6.39
C GLU A 42 5.00 -12.17 -6.06
N GLU A 43 5.74 -12.30 -4.96
CA GLU A 43 6.21 -13.60 -4.46
C GLU A 43 5.06 -14.55 -4.13
N LEU A 44 3.96 -14.04 -3.58
CA LEU A 44 2.76 -14.84 -3.32
C LEU A 44 1.99 -15.18 -4.61
N GLU A 45 1.93 -14.28 -5.59
CA GLU A 45 1.28 -14.53 -6.88
C GLU A 45 1.98 -15.65 -7.66
N ASP A 46 3.31 -15.75 -7.54
CA ASP A 46 4.16 -16.73 -8.21
C ASP A 46 4.53 -17.94 -7.33
N TYR A 47 3.96 -18.04 -6.13
CA TYR A 47 4.34 -19.03 -5.15
C TYR A 47 4.06 -20.48 -5.58
N GLN A 48 5.08 -21.33 -5.50
CA GLN A 48 5.03 -22.74 -5.87
C GLN A 48 5.35 -23.71 -4.71
N GLY A 49 5.48 -23.16 -3.50
CA GLY A 49 5.80 -23.96 -2.30
C GLY A 49 4.56 -24.64 -1.67
N PRO A 50 4.73 -25.19 -0.44
CA PRO A 50 3.63 -25.81 0.32
C PRO A 50 2.49 -24.80 0.59
N THR A 51 1.25 -25.21 0.31
CA THR A 51 0.05 -24.37 0.54
C THR A 51 -0.46 -24.56 1.97
N ASP A 52 0.32 -24.11 2.94
CA ASP A 52 0.02 -24.19 4.37
C ASP A 52 0.01 -22.80 5.04
N VAL A 53 -0.18 -22.80 6.36
CA VAL A 53 -0.23 -21.56 7.17
C VAL A 53 1.10 -20.79 7.08
N ASP A 54 2.23 -21.49 7.15
CA ASP A 54 3.54 -20.86 7.20
C ASP A 54 3.99 -20.34 5.84
N GLY A 55 3.75 -21.12 4.78
CA GLY A 55 4.14 -20.76 3.43
C GLY A 55 3.26 -19.68 2.79
N VAL A 56 1.98 -19.63 3.12
CA VAL A 56 1.01 -18.74 2.45
C VAL A 56 0.41 -17.70 3.41
N LEU A 57 -0.17 -18.12 4.53
CA LEU A 57 -0.95 -17.20 5.36
C LEU A 57 -0.07 -16.22 6.14
N ARG A 58 1.13 -16.62 6.58
CA ARG A 58 2.06 -15.71 7.27
C ARG A 58 2.57 -14.58 6.36
N PRO A 59 3.10 -14.86 5.15
CA PRO A 59 3.48 -13.79 4.22
C PRO A 59 2.30 -12.91 3.81
N TYR A 60 1.12 -13.51 3.59
CA TYR A 60 -0.10 -12.74 3.29
C TYR A 60 -0.48 -11.81 4.45
N ASN A 61 -0.45 -12.30 5.69
CA ASN A 61 -0.72 -11.46 6.85
C ASN A 61 0.32 -10.33 6.99
N LEU A 62 1.60 -10.59 6.72
CA LEU A 62 2.64 -9.57 6.71
C LEU A 62 2.34 -8.47 5.66
N LEU A 63 1.92 -8.87 4.45
CA LEU A 63 1.48 -7.93 3.41
C LEU A 63 0.32 -7.05 3.91
N LEU A 64 -0.72 -7.66 4.52
CA LEU A 64 -1.87 -6.92 5.07
C LEU A 64 -1.45 -5.91 6.14
N VAL A 65 -0.59 -6.31 7.07
CA VAL A 65 -0.07 -5.42 8.14
C VAL A 65 0.70 -4.25 7.52
N LYS A 66 1.64 -4.51 6.60
CA LYS A 66 2.41 -3.44 5.94
C LYS A 66 1.50 -2.45 5.21
N VAL A 67 0.50 -2.93 4.48
CA VAL A 67 -0.45 -2.08 3.75
C VAL A 67 -1.32 -1.30 4.72
N PHE A 68 -1.84 -1.93 5.76
CA PHE A 68 -2.70 -1.28 6.75
C PHE A 68 -1.95 -0.17 7.50
N ASP A 69 -0.79 -0.46 8.04
CA ASP A 69 0.04 0.50 8.79
C ASP A 69 0.44 1.68 7.91
N GLY A 70 0.84 1.41 6.67
CA GLY A 70 1.18 2.45 5.70
C GLY A 70 0.01 3.39 5.39
N VAL A 71 -1.20 2.84 5.16
CA VAL A 71 -2.42 3.64 4.97
C VAL A 71 -2.71 4.49 6.20
N GLN A 72 -2.68 3.89 7.40
CA GLN A 72 -2.99 4.62 8.64
C GLN A 72 -2.00 5.74 8.90
N HIS A 73 -0.71 5.46 8.78
CA HIS A 73 0.34 6.47 8.96
C HIS A 73 0.16 7.64 7.98
N ALA A 74 0.02 7.35 6.70
CA ALA A 74 -0.18 8.37 5.66
C ALA A 74 -1.47 9.17 5.88
N THR A 75 -2.56 8.50 6.28
CA THR A 75 -3.85 9.15 6.58
C THR A 75 -3.73 10.14 7.74
N VAL A 76 -3.04 9.78 8.81
CA VAL A 76 -2.81 10.70 9.95
C VAL A 76 -1.96 11.87 9.51
N MET A 77 -0.82 11.62 8.87
CA MET A 77 0.11 12.67 8.43
C MET A 77 -0.55 13.70 7.51
N GLN A 78 -1.34 13.26 6.53
CA GLN A 78 -2.01 14.19 5.61
C GLN A 78 -3.06 15.07 6.29
N ARG A 79 -3.66 14.61 7.40
CA ARG A 79 -4.75 15.33 8.09
C ARG A 79 -4.26 16.31 9.14
N VAL A 80 -3.20 15.95 9.87
CA VAL A 80 -2.80 16.69 11.08
C VAL A 80 -1.46 17.41 10.96
N HIS A 81 -0.62 17.07 9.97
CA HIS A 81 0.71 17.69 9.90
C HIS A 81 0.61 19.18 9.54
N PRO A 82 1.34 20.09 10.25
CA PRO A 82 1.27 21.53 9.99
C PRO A 82 1.85 21.92 8.61
N ASP A 83 2.90 21.24 8.16
CA ASP A 83 3.54 21.51 6.88
C ASP A 83 2.69 21.00 5.70
N ARG A 84 2.38 21.90 4.76
CA ARG A 84 1.59 21.59 3.57
C ARG A 84 2.29 20.60 2.63
N ALA A 85 3.62 20.72 2.47
CA ALA A 85 4.37 19.84 1.57
C ALA A 85 4.38 18.40 2.11
N LEU A 86 4.54 18.23 3.43
CA LEU A 86 4.42 16.93 4.09
C LEU A 86 3.01 16.34 3.99
N ARG A 87 1.96 17.16 4.16
CA ARG A 87 0.58 16.67 3.93
C ARG A 87 0.38 16.18 2.49
N GLN A 88 0.94 16.88 1.51
CA GLN A 88 0.83 16.46 0.11
C GLN A 88 1.59 15.16 -0.13
N ALA A 89 2.82 15.02 0.34
CA ALA A 89 3.61 13.80 0.23
C ALA A 89 2.90 12.61 0.91
N ALA A 90 2.33 12.81 2.10
CA ALA A 90 1.54 11.80 2.80
C ALA A 90 0.27 11.39 2.00
N SER A 91 -0.40 12.38 1.38
CA SER A 91 -1.54 12.14 0.50
C SER A 91 -1.17 11.27 -0.71
N ASP A 92 -0.01 11.50 -1.30
CA ASP A 92 0.46 10.71 -2.43
C ASP A 92 0.88 9.29 -1.99
N CYS A 93 1.45 9.18 -0.80
CA CYS A 93 1.77 7.92 -0.16
C CYS A 93 0.51 7.07 0.12
N GLU A 94 -0.52 7.65 0.74
CA GLU A 94 -1.79 6.96 0.99
C GLU A 94 -2.37 6.38 -0.30
N ARG A 95 -2.33 7.15 -1.40
CA ARG A 95 -2.83 6.70 -2.70
C ARG A 95 -2.11 5.45 -3.20
N ARG A 96 -0.77 5.42 -3.09
CA ARG A 96 0.04 4.26 -3.49
C ARG A 96 -0.33 2.99 -2.71
N TYR A 97 -0.51 3.11 -1.40
CA TYR A 97 -0.95 1.98 -0.56
C TYR A 97 -2.39 1.54 -0.87
N LEU A 98 -3.28 2.49 -1.16
CA LEU A 98 -4.66 2.16 -1.55
C LEU A 98 -4.71 1.44 -2.91
N ASP A 99 -3.89 1.85 -3.86
CA ASP A 99 -3.75 1.17 -5.15
C ASP A 99 -3.21 -0.26 -4.97
N LEU A 100 -2.17 -0.44 -4.14
CA LEU A 100 -1.66 -1.76 -3.80
C LEU A 100 -2.72 -2.64 -3.12
N ARG A 101 -3.50 -2.08 -2.19
CA ARG A 101 -4.63 -2.79 -1.54
C ARG A 101 -5.69 -3.24 -2.55
N ILE A 102 -6.03 -2.40 -3.52
CA ILE A 102 -6.97 -2.75 -4.59
C ILE A 102 -6.39 -3.85 -5.46
N ARG A 103 -5.11 -3.75 -5.86
CA ARG A 103 -4.40 -4.80 -6.61
C ARG A 103 -4.44 -6.12 -5.87
N THR A 104 -4.08 -6.14 -4.58
CA THR A 104 -4.09 -7.34 -3.73
C THR A 104 -5.47 -8.00 -3.71
N ARG A 105 -6.56 -7.24 -3.48
CA ARG A 105 -7.92 -7.79 -3.39
C ARG A 105 -8.50 -8.26 -4.73
N LEU A 106 -7.96 -7.83 -5.85
CA LEU A 106 -8.35 -8.24 -7.20
C LEU A 106 -7.36 -9.22 -7.83
N SER A 107 -6.35 -9.66 -7.07
CA SER A 107 -5.38 -10.66 -7.53
C SER A 107 -6.02 -12.05 -7.54
N ARG A 108 -6.25 -12.57 -8.74
CA ARG A 108 -6.78 -13.93 -8.92
C ARG A 108 -5.79 -15.01 -8.52
N PRO A 109 -4.49 -14.93 -8.88
CA PRO A 109 -3.50 -15.90 -8.42
C PRO A 109 -3.44 -16.01 -6.89
N LEU A 110 -3.44 -14.87 -6.19
CA LEU A 110 -3.44 -14.84 -4.73
C LEU A 110 -4.72 -15.45 -4.13
N TYR A 111 -5.89 -15.14 -4.70
CA TYR A 111 -7.15 -15.75 -4.28
C TYR A 111 -7.12 -17.27 -4.43
N GLU A 112 -6.66 -17.77 -5.58
CA GLU A 112 -6.55 -19.20 -5.86
C GLU A 112 -5.51 -19.89 -4.95
N LEU A 113 -4.41 -19.20 -4.64
CA LEU A 113 -3.40 -19.69 -3.70
C LEU A 113 -3.99 -19.85 -2.29
N ILE A 114 -4.64 -18.81 -1.75
CA ILE A 114 -5.24 -18.85 -0.40
C ILE A 114 -6.37 -19.90 -0.33
N ASN A 115 -7.16 -20.04 -1.40
CA ASN A 115 -8.24 -21.04 -1.46
C ASN A 115 -7.75 -22.49 -1.42
N ARG A 116 -6.47 -22.74 -1.74
CA ARG A 116 -5.85 -24.07 -1.66
C ARG A 116 -5.25 -24.38 -0.30
N VAL A 117 -5.17 -23.41 0.60
CA VAL A 117 -4.59 -23.65 1.94
C VAL A 117 -5.50 -24.56 2.75
N ASP A 118 -4.97 -25.71 3.18
CA ASP A 118 -5.68 -26.59 4.10
C ASP A 118 -5.57 -26.04 5.53
N VAL A 119 -6.68 -25.60 6.06
CA VAL A 119 -6.81 -25.10 7.43
C VAL A 119 -7.64 -26.01 8.32
N SER A 120 -7.94 -27.24 7.90
CA SER A 120 -8.81 -28.18 8.63
C SER A 120 -8.26 -28.52 10.03
N SER A 121 -6.92 -28.57 10.16
CA SER A 121 -6.21 -28.81 11.43
C SER A 121 -5.78 -27.53 12.15
N ALA A 122 -6.03 -26.34 11.58
CA ALA A 122 -5.66 -25.06 12.16
C ALA A 122 -6.63 -24.66 13.29
N ASP A 123 -6.21 -23.72 14.12
CA ASP A 123 -7.08 -23.17 15.15
C ASP A 123 -8.30 -22.41 14.56
N PRO A 124 -9.41 -22.28 15.32
CA PRO A 124 -10.64 -21.67 14.81
C PRO A 124 -10.47 -20.21 14.34
N LYS A 125 -9.49 -19.47 14.88
CA LYS A 125 -9.23 -18.08 14.45
C LYS A 125 -8.60 -18.05 13.06
N THR A 126 -7.65 -18.96 12.81
CA THR A 126 -7.03 -19.12 11.49
C THR A 126 -8.04 -19.58 10.46
N GLN A 127 -8.91 -20.55 10.78
CA GLN A 127 -9.99 -20.96 9.89
C GLN A 127 -10.92 -19.80 9.55
N ARG A 128 -11.33 -19.03 10.56
CA ARG A 128 -12.18 -17.85 10.38
C ARG A 128 -11.50 -16.75 9.57
N PHE A 129 -10.21 -16.54 9.77
CA PHE A 129 -9.42 -15.57 8.98
C PHE A 129 -9.45 -15.91 7.49
N VAL A 130 -9.21 -17.19 7.13
CA VAL A 130 -9.24 -17.61 5.72
C VAL A 130 -10.64 -17.47 5.15
N GLU A 131 -11.69 -17.88 5.85
CA GLU A 131 -13.09 -17.73 5.41
C GLU A 131 -13.42 -16.27 5.10
N LEU A 132 -13.11 -15.36 6.02
CA LEU A 132 -13.38 -13.93 5.83
C LEU A 132 -12.53 -13.34 4.69
N THR A 133 -11.28 -13.75 4.57
CA THR A 133 -10.39 -13.34 3.51
C THR A 133 -10.93 -13.72 2.14
N LEU A 134 -11.30 -14.99 1.96
CA LEU A 134 -11.88 -15.47 0.68
C LEU A 134 -13.19 -14.75 0.34
N ARG A 135 -14.03 -14.52 1.35
CA ARG A 135 -15.25 -13.72 1.19
C ARG A 135 -14.94 -12.29 0.73
N ASP A 136 -13.91 -11.64 1.29
CA ASP A 136 -13.51 -10.29 0.92
C ASP A 136 -13.00 -10.21 -0.52
N PHE A 137 -12.26 -11.20 -0.98
CA PHE A 137 -11.86 -11.33 -2.37
C PHE A 137 -13.07 -11.47 -3.31
N GLN A 138 -14.05 -12.31 -2.94
CA GLN A 138 -15.27 -12.50 -3.71
C GLN A 138 -16.10 -11.20 -3.78
N LEU A 139 -16.25 -10.50 -2.66
CA LEU A 139 -16.94 -9.21 -2.61
C LEU A 139 -16.22 -8.12 -3.43
N ALA A 140 -14.89 -8.19 -3.54
CA ALA A 140 -14.13 -7.31 -4.42
C ALA A 140 -14.34 -7.60 -5.91
N GLY A 141 -14.84 -8.78 -6.25
CA GLY A 141 -15.10 -9.21 -7.64
C GLY A 141 -13.96 -9.99 -8.28
N VAL A 142 -13.08 -10.64 -7.49
CA VAL A 142 -11.93 -11.41 -7.99
C VAL A 142 -12.34 -12.55 -8.94
N HIS A 143 -13.54 -13.12 -8.73
CA HIS A 143 -14.08 -14.23 -9.51
C HIS A 143 -14.59 -13.80 -10.91
N GLN A 144 -14.74 -12.50 -11.14
CA GLN A 144 -15.19 -11.96 -12.42
C GLN A 144 -14.12 -12.12 -13.52
N ASP A 145 -14.53 -11.96 -14.77
CA ASP A 145 -13.59 -11.93 -15.89
C ASP A 145 -12.64 -10.71 -15.81
N GLU A 146 -11.58 -10.72 -16.61
CA GLU A 146 -10.55 -9.67 -16.57
C GLU A 146 -11.11 -8.29 -16.93
N ALA A 147 -12.06 -8.20 -17.86
CA ALA A 147 -12.64 -6.93 -18.26
C ALA A 147 -13.44 -6.29 -17.11
N ILE A 148 -14.21 -7.11 -16.39
CA ILE A 148 -14.97 -6.68 -15.21
C ILE A 148 -14.02 -6.32 -14.06
N ARG A 149 -12.98 -7.10 -13.79
CA ARG A 149 -11.97 -6.79 -12.77
C ARG A 149 -11.25 -5.48 -13.06
N ALA A 150 -10.86 -5.23 -14.31
CA ALA A 150 -10.24 -3.96 -14.72
C ALA A 150 -11.20 -2.78 -14.48
N ARG A 151 -12.49 -2.95 -14.78
CA ARG A 151 -13.52 -1.94 -14.48
C ARG A 151 -13.71 -1.73 -12.98
N CYS A 152 -13.75 -2.80 -12.17
CA CYS A 152 -13.80 -2.70 -10.71
C CYS A 152 -12.60 -1.94 -10.15
N ARG A 153 -11.39 -2.22 -10.65
CA ARG A 153 -10.16 -1.49 -10.27
C ARG A 153 -10.30 0.00 -10.57
N SER A 154 -10.69 0.36 -11.78
CA SER A 154 -10.88 1.75 -12.19
C SER A 154 -11.93 2.48 -11.35
N MET A 155 -13.06 1.84 -11.05
CA MET A 155 -14.12 2.42 -10.22
C MET A 155 -13.67 2.62 -8.77
N GLN A 156 -12.97 1.66 -8.18
CA GLN A 156 -12.46 1.76 -6.80
C GLN A 156 -11.42 2.87 -6.68
N THR A 157 -10.47 2.97 -7.62
CA THR A 157 -9.50 4.07 -7.68
C THR A 157 -10.23 5.42 -7.84
N SER A 158 -11.21 5.52 -8.72
CA SER A 158 -11.98 6.75 -8.94
C SER A 158 -12.85 7.15 -7.75
N ALA A 159 -13.40 6.18 -7.01
CA ALA A 159 -14.18 6.43 -5.79
C ALA A 159 -13.29 6.99 -4.67
N LEU A 160 -12.08 6.44 -4.50
CA LEU A 160 -11.09 6.94 -3.55
C LEU A 160 -10.70 8.38 -3.84
N LEU A 161 -10.55 8.75 -5.11
CA LEU A 161 -10.23 10.12 -5.53
C LEU A 161 -11.39 11.09 -5.27
N ARG A 162 -12.65 10.67 -5.46
CA ARG A 162 -13.85 11.52 -5.26
C ARG A 162 -14.19 11.77 -3.79
N CYS A 163 -13.98 10.80 -2.91
CA CYS A 163 -14.22 10.95 -1.47
C CYS A 163 -13.29 11.99 -0.83
N ARG A 164 -12.17 12.30 -1.43
CA ARG A 164 -11.23 13.34 -0.99
C ARG A 164 -11.73 14.78 -1.15
N GLY A 165 -12.58 15.04 -2.13
CA GLY A 165 -13.14 16.38 -2.39
C GLY A 165 -14.25 16.80 -1.46
N ARG A 166 -14.79 15.91 -0.64
CA ARG A 166 -15.91 16.16 0.29
C ARG A 166 -15.55 15.68 1.68
N GLY A 167 -14.79 16.48 2.41
CA GLY A 167 -14.64 16.37 3.87
C GLY A 167 -14.79 14.98 4.51
N GLY A 168 -13.69 14.25 4.63
CA GLY A 168 -13.37 13.47 5.83
C GLY A 168 -14.13 12.19 6.17
N GLY A 169 -14.85 11.55 5.28
CA GLY A 169 -15.41 10.21 5.51
C GLY A 169 -14.50 9.12 4.93
N THR A 170 -14.12 8.11 5.72
CA THR A 170 -13.59 6.86 5.16
C THR A 170 -14.61 6.31 4.20
N PRO A 171 -14.28 6.06 2.91
CA PRO A 171 -15.22 5.41 2.01
C PRO A 171 -15.55 4.04 2.60
N ALA A 172 -16.83 3.80 2.84
CA ALA A 172 -17.31 2.46 3.14
C ALA A 172 -16.80 1.53 2.04
N LEU A 173 -16.23 0.39 2.41
CA LEU A 173 -15.59 -0.61 1.57
C LEU A 173 -16.57 -1.34 0.62
N GLY A 174 -17.72 -0.76 0.33
CA GLY A 174 -18.80 -1.33 -0.43
C GLY A 174 -19.07 -0.64 -1.77
N CYS A 175 -18.06 -0.53 -2.64
CA CYS A 175 -18.37 -0.45 -4.06
C CYS A 175 -18.67 -1.87 -4.53
N ASP A 176 -19.94 -2.26 -4.42
CA ASP A 176 -20.46 -3.52 -4.93
C ASP A 176 -20.27 -3.53 -6.46
N CYS A 177 -19.37 -4.36 -6.94
CA CYS A 177 -19.18 -4.62 -8.38
C CYS A 177 -20.29 -5.53 -8.93
N ARG A 178 -21.48 -5.54 -8.31
CA ARG A 178 -22.62 -6.26 -8.87
C ARG A 178 -22.99 -5.62 -10.18
N THR A 179 -23.06 -6.43 -11.23
CA THR A 179 -23.65 -6.05 -12.50
C THR A 179 -25.04 -5.47 -12.23
N PRO A 180 -25.40 -4.31 -12.81
CA PRO A 180 -26.81 -3.93 -12.84
C PRO A 180 -27.54 -5.04 -13.59
N THR A 181 -28.45 -5.72 -12.92
CA THR A 181 -29.41 -6.62 -13.55
C THR A 181 -30.20 -5.75 -14.53
N ILE A 182 -30.09 -6.09 -15.81
CA ILE A 182 -30.91 -5.52 -16.90
C ILE A 182 -32.35 -6.01 -16.73
#